data_fc8353227ecbe4198fe7b4daf13f5e88
#
_entry.id   fc8353227ecbe4198fe7b4daf13f5e88
#
_cell.length_a   1.000
_cell.length_b   1.000
_cell.length_c   1.000
_cell.angle_alpha   90.00
_cell.angle_beta   90.00
_cell.angle_gamma   90.00
#
_symmetry.space_group_name_H-M   'P 1'
#
loop_
_entity.id
_entity.type
_entity.pdbx_description
1 polymer ?
#
loop_
_entity_poly.entity_id
_entity_poly.type
_entity_poly.pdbx_seq_one_letter_code
_entity_poly.pdbx_strand_id
1 'polypeptide(L)'
;MKLSLGKRQVLIAAVVLVVVLVALVVGRSARDEPGAGPLDAPASQACSDFADGYRDARTAAGRLALADEASKSAAGSDNEVIADRVLAVGRSANDSTAEWKSDADALLKACRDAGWS
;
A
#
# COMPACT_ATOMS: atom_id res chain seq x y z
N MET A 1 -18.34 21.16 40.63
CA MET A 1 -19.08 20.08 40.00
C MET A 1 -18.82 19.99 38.52
N LYS A 2 -19.16 21.01 37.79
CA LYS A 2 -18.90 21.06 36.36
C LYS A 2 -17.43 20.90 36.03
N LEU A 3 -16.59 21.49 36.85
CA LEU A 3 -15.14 21.38 36.64
C LEU A 3 -14.66 19.94 36.78
N SER A 4 -15.21 19.20 37.72
CA SER A 4 -14.89 17.79 37.88
C SER A 4 -15.29 16.98 36.64
N LEU A 5 -16.50 17.24 36.15
CA LEU A 5 -16.97 16.58 34.93
C LEU A 5 -16.12 16.95 33.73
N GLY A 6 -15.80 18.23 33.60
CA GLY A 6 -14.92 18.67 32.53
C GLY A 6 -13.55 18.02 32.60
N LYS A 7 -12.99 17.92 33.77
CA LYS A 7 -11.70 17.24 33.97
C LYS A 7 -11.78 15.77 33.62
N ARG A 8 -12.86 15.10 34.03
CA ARG A 8 -13.03 13.70 33.67
C ARG A 8 -13.12 13.52 32.18
N GLN A 9 -13.89 14.34 31.50
CA GLN A 9 -14.01 14.27 30.04
C GLN A 9 -12.68 14.55 29.37
N VAL A 10 -11.96 15.53 29.85
CA VAL A 10 -10.64 15.84 29.32
C VAL A 10 -9.68 14.70 29.56
N LEU A 11 -9.71 14.09 30.72
CA LEU A 11 -8.85 12.92 31.02
C LEU A 11 -9.19 11.75 30.15
N ILE A 12 -10.46 11.46 29.98
CA ILE A 12 -10.88 10.36 29.11
C ILE A 12 -10.45 10.63 27.67
N ALA A 13 -10.68 11.84 27.19
CA ALA A 13 -10.26 12.22 25.85
C ALA A 13 -8.75 12.12 25.69
N ALA A 14 -8.00 12.55 26.69
CA ALA A 14 -6.54 12.46 26.67
C ALA A 14 -6.06 11.01 26.64
N VAL A 15 -6.68 10.16 27.43
CA VAL A 15 -6.33 8.73 27.47
C VAL A 15 -6.61 8.07 26.12
N VAL A 16 -7.77 8.34 25.54
CA VAL A 16 -8.12 7.81 24.22
C VAL A 16 -7.12 8.28 23.18
N LEU A 17 -6.77 9.55 23.22
CA LEU A 17 -5.80 10.12 22.29
C LEU A 17 -4.43 9.43 22.42
N VAL A 18 -3.98 9.23 23.65
CA VAL A 18 -2.71 8.56 23.90
C VAL A 18 -2.74 7.13 23.38
N VAL A 19 -3.83 6.40 23.63
CA VAL A 19 -3.97 5.03 23.13
C VAL A 19 -3.91 4.99 21.61
N VAL A 20 -4.58 5.91 20.94
CA VAL A 20 -4.55 5.98 19.48
C VAL A 20 -3.14 6.29 18.99
N LEU A 21 -2.46 7.23 19.62
CA LEU A 21 -1.09 7.59 19.25
C LEU A 21 -0.13 6.41 19.46
N VAL A 22 -0.25 5.71 20.56
CA VAL A 22 0.57 4.53 20.83
C VAL A 22 0.30 3.45 19.79
N ALA A 23 -0.95 3.22 19.45
CA ALA A 23 -1.31 2.24 18.42
C ALA A 23 -0.68 2.60 17.07
N LEU A 24 -0.69 3.87 16.70
CA LEU A 24 -0.07 4.34 15.47
C LEU A 24 1.45 4.14 15.48
N VAL A 25 2.09 4.48 16.59
CA VAL A 25 3.53 4.33 16.72
C VAL A 25 3.92 2.85 16.68
N VAL A 26 3.21 2.01 17.41
CA VAL A 26 3.45 0.57 17.42
C VAL A 26 3.23 -0.01 16.03
N GLY A 27 2.18 0.43 15.34
CA GLY A 27 1.91 0.02 13.96
C GLY A 27 3.07 0.36 13.04
N ARG A 28 3.63 1.55 13.19
CA ARG A 28 4.79 1.96 12.40
C ARG A 28 6.04 1.19 12.76
N SER A 29 6.25 0.97 14.03
CA SER A 29 7.40 0.20 14.50
C SER A 29 7.34 -1.24 14.02
N ALA A 30 6.16 -1.82 13.99
CA ALA A 30 5.98 -3.17 13.49
C ALA A 30 6.29 -3.28 11.99
N ARG A 31 6.17 -2.20 11.28
CA ARG A 31 6.48 -2.16 9.85
C ARG A 31 7.93 -1.84 9.55
N ASP A 32 8.62 -1.29 10.47
CA ASP A 32 10.04 -0.99 10.52
C ASP A 32 10.71 -0.53 9.24
N GLU A 33 10.59 -1.24 8.19
CA GLU A 33 11.12 -0.88 6.90
C GLU A 33 10.18 0.12 6.25
N PRO A 34 10.68 1.31 5.90
CA PRO A 34 9.86 2.34 5.28
C PRO A 34 9.19 1.82 4.02
N GLY A 35 7.90 1.82 4.04
CA GLY A 35 7.11 1.41 2.89
C GLY A 35 7.12 -0.08 2.62
N ALA A 36 7.76 -0.86 3.49
CA ALA A 36 7.80 -2.29 3.30
C ALA A 36 6.80 -2.97 4.20
N GLY A 37 6.01 -3.82 3.64
CA GLY A 37 5.25 -4.83 4.34
C GLY A 37 5.91 -6.18 4.12
N PRO A 38 5.28 -7.26 4.52
CA PRO A 38 5.80 -8.59 4.26
C PRO A 38 5.77 -8.90 2.77
N LEU A 39 6.83 -9.49 2.25
CA LEU A 39 6.83 -10.04 0.91
C LEU A 39 6.33 -11.48 0.99
N ASP A 40 5.03 -11.61 1.23
CA ASP A 40 4.39 -12.93 1.25
C ASP A 40 4.22 -13.48 -0.16
N ALA A 41 3.72 -14.70 -0.29
CA ALA A 41 3.55 -15.33 -1.59
C ALA A 41 2.64 -14.52 -2.53
N PRO A 42 1.48 -14.00 -2.08
CA PRO A 42 0.65 -13.16 -2.95
C PRO A 42 1.35 -11.88 -3.41
N ALA A 43 2.08 -11.20 -2.53
CA ALA A 43 2.82 -10.00 -2.90
C ALA A 43 3.92 -10.30 -3.90
N SER A 44 4.67 -11.37 -3.67
CA SER A 44 5.70 -11.81 -4.59
C SER A 44 5.13 -12.14 -5.96
N GLN A 45 3.99 -12.81 -5.98
CA GLN A 45 3.30 -13.16 -7.22
C GLN A 45 2.85 -11.90 -7.97
N ALA A 46 2.27 -10.94 -7.25
CA ALA A 46 1.85 -9.67 -7.86
C ALA A 46 3.05 -8.92 -8.47
N CYS A 47 4.16 -8.88 -7.77
CA CYS A 47 5.37 -8.24 -8.26
C CYS A 47 5.91 -8.93 -9.51
N SER A 48 5.95 -10.25 -9.51
CA SER A 48 6.43 -11.03 -10.65
C SER A 48 5.52 -10.89 -11.86
N ASP A 49 4.22 -11.00 -11.65
CA ASP A 49 3.22 -10.86 -12.73
C ASP A 49 3.32 -9.48 -13.37
N PHE A 50 3.43 -8.45 -12.55
CA PHE A 50 3.53 -7.10 -13.05
C PHE A 50 4.85 -6.89 -13.81
N ALA A 51 5.96 -7.31 -13.27
CA ALA A 51 7.27 -7.15 -13.90
C ALA A 51 7.34 -7.88 -15.24
N ASP A 52 6.77 -9.08 -15.29
CA ASP A 52 6.79 -9.89 -16.52
C ASP A 52 5.96 -9.26 -17.64
N GLY A 53 4.84 -8.63 -17.29
CA GLY A 53 3.95 -8.04 -18.30
C GLY A 53 4.19 -6.56 -18.57
N TYR A 54 4.97 -5.90 -17.77
CA TYR A 54 5.10 -4.44 -17.83
C TYR A 54 5.59 -3.94 -19.18
N ARG A 55 6.58 -4.57 -19.75
CA ARG A 55 7.18 -4.15 -21.02
C ARG A 55 6.23 -4.32 -22.21
N ASP A 56 5.34 -5.29 -22.11
CA ASP A 56 4.40 -5.61 -23.16
C ASP A 56 3.08 -4.85 -23.03
N ALA A 57 2.85 -4.19 -21.92
CA ALA A 57 1.62 -3.42 -21.67
C ALA A 57 1.71 -2.04 -22.32
N ARG A 58 1.52 -1.98 -23.62
CA ARG A 58 1.65 -0.74 -24.40
C ARG A 58 0.33 -0.06 -24.69
N THR A 59 -0.77 -0.75 -24.56
CA THR A 59 -2.11 -0.19 -24.79
C THR A 59 -2.83 -0.04 -23.47
N ALA A 60 -3.85 0.84 -23.44
CA ALA A 60 -4.67 1.02 -22.26
C ALA A 60 -5.31 -0.29 -21.84
N ALA A 61 -5.81 -1.08 -22.79
CA ALA A 61 -6.39 -2.38 -22.49
C ALA A 61 -5.38 -3.35 -21.90
N GLY A 62 -4.16 -3.39 -22.45
CA GLY A 62 -3.09 -4.24 -21.95
C GLY A 62 -2.64 -3.84 -20.56
N ARG A 63 -2.53 -2.54 -20.31
CA ARG A 63 -2.17 -2.00 -18.99
C ARG A 63 -3.23 -2.33 -17.95
N LEU A 64 -4.49 -2.17 -18.31
CA LEU A 64 -5.59 -2.46 -17.40
C LEU A 64 -5.65 -3.95 -17.08
N ALA A 65 -5.47 -4.82 -18.08
CA ALA A 65 -5.44 -6.26 -17.88
C ALA A 65 -4.30 -6.67 -16.95
N LEU A 66 -3.11 -6.09 -17.13
CA LEU A 66 -1.97 -6.36 -16.28
C LEU A 66 -2.21 -5.91 -14.85
N ALA A 67 -2.75 -4.71 -14.67
CA ALA A 67 -3.08 -4.18 -13.34
C ALA A 67 -4.14 -5.05 -12.67
N ASP A 68 -5.13 -5.53 -13.40
CA ASP A 68 -6.17 -6.41 -12.88
C ASP A 68 -5.57 -7.73 -12.39
N GLU A 69 -4.68 -8.31 -13.16
CA GLU A 69 -4.01 -9.56 -12.79
C GLU A 69 -3.15 -9.37 -11.55
N ALA A 70 -2.35 -8.31 -11.50
CA ALA A 70 -1.55 -7.99 -10.34
C ALA A 70 -2.44 -7.72 -9.11
N SER A 71 -3.58 -7.07 -9.31
CA SER A 71 -4.54 -6.79 -8.26
C SER A 71 -5.12 -8.08 -7.67
N LYS A 72 -5.44 -9.05 -8.50
CA LYS A 72 -5.93 -10.35 -8.03
C LYS A 72 -4.89 -11.05 -7.16
N SER A 73 -3.65 -11.02 -7.57
CA SER A 73 -2.56 -11.61 -6.78
C SER A 73 -2.37 -10.84 -5.47
N ALA A 74 -2.35 -9.51 -5.53
CA ALA A 74 -2.14 -8.67 -4.36
C ALA A 74 -3.29 -8.73 -3.35
N ALA A 75 -4.49 -9.08 -3.78
CA ALA A 75 -5.65 -9.13 -2.91
C ALA A 75 -5.49 -10.12 -1.74
N GLY A 76 -4.69 -11.14 -1.92
CA GLY A 76 -4.41 -12.11 -0.86
C GLY A 76 -3.24 -11.75 0.04
N SER A 77 -2.58 -10.63 -0.24
CA SER A 77 -1.38 -10.22 0.49
C SER A 77 -1.71 -9.37 1.70
N ASP A 78 -0.90 -9.52 2.74
CA ASP A 78 -0.92 -8.63 3.90
C ASP A 78 -0.07 -7.37 3.68
N ASN A 79 0.57 -7.25 2.52
CA ASN A 79 1.37 -6.09 2.18
C ASN A 79 0.50 -4.99 1.58
N GLU A 80 0.03 -4.09 2.42
CA GLU A 80 -0.84 -2.99 2.01
C GLU A 80 -0.15 -2.01 1.07
N VAL A 81 1.14 -1.83 1.21
CA VAL A 81 1.89 -0.90 0.36
C VAL A 81 1.87 -1.39 -1.09
N ILE A 82 2.17 -2.66 -1.31
CA ILE A 82 2.13 -3.23 -2.65
C ILE A 82 0.70 -3.20 -3.20
N ALA A 83 -0.29 -3.56 -2.38
CA ALA A 83 -1.69 -3.52 -2.80
C ALA A 83 -2.11 -2.11 -3.22
N ASP A 84 -1.74 -1.09 -2.47
CA ASP A 84 -2.06 0.30 -2.79
C ASP A 84 -1.37 0.75 -4.08
N ARG A 85 -0.14 0.35 -4.30
CA ARG A 85 0.58 0.68 -5.53
C ARG A 85 -0.02 0.00 -6.75
N VAL A 86 -0.49 -1.22 -6.60
CA VAL A 86 -1.21 -1.92 -7.67
C VAL A 86 -2.50 -1.19 -8.03
N LEU A 87 -3.25 -0.72 -7.03
CA LEU A 87 -4.45 0.09 -7.28
C LEU A 87 -4.13 1.38 -8.01
N ALA A 88 -3.05 2.04 -7.65
CA ALA A 88 -2.62 3.27 -8.33
C ALA A 88 -2.29 3.00 -9.80
N VAL A 89 -1.60 1.92 -10.08
CA VAL A 89 -1.32 1.49 -11.45
C VAL A 89 -2.61 1.24 -12.23
N GLY A 90 -3.60 0.60 -11.60
CA GLY A 90 -4.89 0.38 -12.24
C GLY A 90 -5.61 1.67 -12.60
N ARG A 91 -5.51 2.69 -11.75
CA ARG A 91 -6.11 3.99 -12.02
C ARG A 91 -5.43 4.72 -13.17
N SER A 92 -4.12 4.60 -13.29
CA SER A 92 -3.37 5.30 -14.33
C SER A 92 -3.27 4.52 -15.64
N ALA A 93 -3.84 3.33 -15.72
CA ALA A 93 -3.81 2.50 -16.92
C ALA A 93 -4.42 3.22 -18.16
N ASN A 94 -5.42 4.05 -17.94
CA ASN A 94 -6.07 4.85 -18.99
C ASN A 94 -5.54 6.27 -19.08
N ASP A 95 -4.59 6.63 -18.24
CA ASP A 95 -4.01 7.96 -18.24
C ASP A 95 -2.82 8.03 -19.20
N SER A 96 -2.04 9.09 -19.08
CA SER A 96 -0.86 9.27 -19.94
C SER A 96 0.18 8.17 -19.68
N THR A 97 1.02 7.94 -20.67
CA THR A 97 2.14 7.00 -20.53
C THR A 97 3.07 7.40 -19.38
N ALA A 98 3.26 8.71 -19.19
CA ALA A 98 4.11 9.22 -18.10
C ALA A 98 3.54 8.86 -16.71
N GLU A 99 2.24 9.01 -16.52
CA GLU A 99 1.60 8.65 -15.25
C GLU A 99 1.61 7.15 -15.01
N TRP A 100 1.30 6.38 -16.02
CA TRP A 100 1.39 4.92 -15.95
C TRP A 100 2.79 4.48 -15.54
N LYS A 101 3.80 5.02 -16.21
CA LYS A 101 5.18 4.67 -15.95
C LYS A 101 5.61 5.06 -14.53
N SER A 102 5.19 6.24 -14.08
CA SER A 102 5.48 6.70 -12.72
C SER A 102 4.90 5.76 -11.67
N ASP A 103 3.64 5.38 -11.83
CA ASP A 103 2.98 4.47 -10.90
C ASP A 103 3.55 3.06 -10.98
N ALA A 104 3.91 2.61 -12.18
CA ALA A 104 4.56 1.32 -12.37
C ALA A 104 5.93 1.27 -11.69
N ASP A 105 6.72 2.32 -11.84
CA ASP A 105 8.03 2.42 -11.19
C ASP A 105 7.88 2.44 -9.66
N ALA A 106 6.85 3.12 -9.16
CA ALA A 106 6.56 3.15 -7.72
C ALA A 106 6.18 1.76 -7.19
N LEU A 107 5.40 1.00 -7.96
CA LEU A 107 5.05 -0.37 -7.58
C LEU A 107 6.29 -1.26 -7.55
N LEU A 108 7.10 -1.23 -8.58
CA LEU A 108 8.31 -2.04 -8.64
C LEU A 108 9.30 -1.67 -7.53
N LYS A 109 9.37 -0.38 -7.20
CA LYS A 109 10.19 0.07 -6.08
C LYS A 109 9.66 -0.50 -4.75
N ALA A 110 8.36 -0.46 -4.54
CA ALA A 110 7.75 -1.04 -3.35
C ALA A 110 8.04 -2.54 -3.25
N CYS A 111 8.01 -3.24 -4.38
CA CYS A 111 8.37 -4.65 -4.43
C CYS A 111 9.82 -4.87 -4.00
N ARG A 112 10.75 -4.10 -4.55
CA ARG A 112 12.16 -4.22 -4.17
C ARG A 112 12.39 -3.87 -2.70
N ASP A 113 11.73 -2.85 -2.20
CA ASP A 113 11.84 -2.44 -0.80
C ASP A 113 11.34 -3.55 0.14
N ALA A 114 10.42 -4.36 -0.32
CA ALA A 114 9.92 -5.51 0.44
C ALA A 114 10.81 -6.76 0.31
N GLY A 115 11.82 -6.71 -0.54
CA GLY A 115 12.77 -7.80 -0.73
C GLY A 115 12.61 -8.59 -2.01
N TRP A 116 11.71 -8.19 -2.90
CA TRP A 116 11.54 -8.84 -4.19
C TRP A 116 12.69 -8.49 -5.14
N SER A 117 13.13 -9.47 -5.90
CA SER A 117 14.22 -9.27 -6.85
C SER A 117 14.04 -10.06 -8.14
#